data_c0bb5a5511aa489c9db0b94490bf69ad
#
_entry.id   c0bb5a5511aa489c9db0b94490bf69ad
#
_cell.length_a   1.000
_cell.length_b   1.000
_cell.length_c   1.000
_cell.angle_alpha   90.00
_cell.angle_beta   90.00
_cell.angle_gamma   90.00
#
_symmetry.space_group_name_H-M   'P 1'
#
loop_
_entity.id
_entity.type
_entity.pdbx_description
1 polymer ?
#
loop_
_entity_poly.entity_id
_entity_poly.type
_entity_poly.pdbx_seq_one_letter_code
_entity_poly.pdbx_strand_id
1 'polypeptide(L)'
;MSDRYFETRFTGDPRREILWRTLVQHYFQSQISRDHCVLELGAGYGHFINNVSAARRIAQDRWPELSKHLDPGVESHVGPVDDLSFLADNSVDFVFASNLFEHVPQEAFASVLEQLRRKLKPGGTITVLQPNFYYAYRDYFDDYTHTTVYSHVSICDFLEANSYEVLTCKPRFLPLTLKSRLKVSPLLIRMYLMS
;
A
#
# COMPACT_ATOMS: atom_id res chain seq x y z
N MET A 1 2.91 18.66 1.77
CA MET A 1 2.72 18.33 0.35
C MET A 1 1.59 19.19 -0.16
N SER A 2 1.70 19.88 -1.31
CA SER A 2 0.63 20.73 -1.81
C SER A 2 -0.52 19.88 -2.40
N ASP A 3 -1.77 20.41 -2.37
CA ASP A 3 -2.94 19.74 -2.95
C ASP A 3 -2.75 19.39 -4.44
N ARG A 4 -1.87 20.10 -5.14
CA ARG A 4 -1.49 19.85 -6.53
C ARG A 4 -0.69 18.57 -6.77
N TYR A 5 -0.15 17.91 -5.73
CA TYR A 5 0.59 16.65 -5.91
C TYR A 5 -0.30 15.57 -6.55
N PHE A 6 -1.51 15.44 -6.05
CA PHE A 6 -2.46 14.47 -6.58
C PHE A 6 -2.86 14.77 -8.04
N GLU A 7 -3.02 16.03 -8.39
CA GLU A 7 -3.36 16.46 -9.76
C GLU A 7 -2.23 16.16 -10.77
N THR A 8 -0.97 16.26 -10.35
CA THR A 8 0.18 16.10 -11.26
C THR A 8 0.70 14.67 -11.35
N ARG A 9 0.55 13.86 -10.29
CA ARG A 9 1.11 12.50 -10.20
C ARG A 9 0.07 11.41 -10.39
N PHE A 10 -1.16 11.66 -10.03
CA PHE A 10 -2.26 10.72 -10.20
C PHE A 10 -3.07 11.10 -11.44
N THR A 11 -2.50 10.90 -12.61
CA THR A 11 -3.30 10.88 -13.83
C THR A 11 -4.18 9.63 -13.80
N GLY A 12 -5.49 9.79 -14.07
CA GLY A 12 -6.45 8.68 -14.11
C GLY A 12 -6.12 7.69 -15.25
N ASP A 13 -5.03 6.96 -15.11
CA ASP A 13 -4.61 5.95 -16.08
C ASP A 13 -5.43 4.67 -15.88
N PRO A 14 -6.33 4.32 -16.82
CA PRO A 14 -7.18 3.13 -16.71
C PRO A 14 -6.39 1.82 -16.60
N ARG A 15 -5.11 1.83 -16.96
CA ARG A 15 -4.23 0.68 -16.81
C ARG A 15 -3.98 0.35 -15.33
N ARG A 16 -4.03 1.35 -14.43
CA ARG A 16 -3.91 1.15 -12.98
C ARG A 16 -5.05 0.31 -12.44
N GLU A 17 -6.27 0.59 -12.87
CA GLU A 17 -7.46 -0.15 -12.47
C GLU A 17 -7.34 -1.65 -12.86
N ILE A 18 -6.94 -1.92 -14.11
CA ILE A 18 -6.73 -3.29 -14.59
C ILE A 18 -5.62 -3.99 -13.78
N LEU A 19 -4.51 -3.29 -13.53
CA LEU A 19 -3.38 -3.81 -12.77
C LEU A 19 -3.81 -4.20 -11.35
N TRP A 20 -4.40 -3.25 -10.61
CA TRP A 20 -4.76 -3.46 -9.21
C TRP A 20 -5.84 -4.51 -9.03
N ARG A 21 -6.89 -4.49 -9.85
CA ARG A 21 -7.90 -5.54 -9.84
C ARG A 21 -7.29 -6.92 -10.06
N THR A 22 -6.36 -7.06 -11.01
CA THR A 22 -5.71 -8.33 -11.28
C THR A 22 -4.80 -8.77 -10.13
N LEU A 23 -4.02 -7.84 -9.56
CA LEU A 23 -3.14 -8.11 -8.40
C LEU A 23 -3.96 -8.53 -7.17
N VAL A 24 -5.04 -7.81 -6.88
CA VAL A 24 -5.90 -8.17 -5.74
C VAL A 24 -6.51 -9.54 -5.96
N GLN A 25 -7.17 -9.79 -7.08
CA GLN A 25 -7.86 -11.05 -7.35
C GLN A 25 -6.95 -12.29 -7.37
N HIS A 26 -5.71 -12.15 -7.85
CA HIS A 26 -4.83 -13.29 -8.09
C HIS A 26 -3.64 -13.40 -7.12
N TYR A 27 -3.44 -12.41 -6.26
CA TYR A 27 -2.36 -12.46 -5.28
C TYR A 27 -2.81 -12.05 -3.88
N PHE A 28 -3.28 -10.82 -3.70
CA PHE A 28 -3.54 -10.31 -2.34
C PHE A 28 -4.77 -10.94 -1.69
N GLN A 29 -5.83 -11.24 -2.44
CA GLN A 29 -7.05 -11.83 -1.87
C GLN A 29 -6.82 -13.18 -1.20
N SER A 30 -5.81 -13.94 -1.61
CA SER A 30 -5.45 -15.22 -0.96
C SER A 30 -4.92 -15.05 0.47
N GLN A 31 -4.50 -13.86 0.83
CA GLN A 31 -4.00 -13.49 2.17
C GLN A 31 -5.10 -12.85 3.04
N ILE A 32 -6.27 -12.58 2.46
CA ILE A 32 -7.34 -11.82 3.09
C ILE A 32 -8.61 -12.68 3.11
N SER A 33 -9.07 -13.01 4.32
CA SER A 33 -10.36 -13.70 4.48
C SER A 33 -11.53 -12.72 4.36
N ARG A 34 -12.72 -13.25 4.01
CA ARG A 34 -13.91 -12.41 3.82
C ARG A 34 -14.46 -11.82 5.12
N ASP A 35 -14.10 -12.37 6.26
CA ASP A 35 -14.44 -11.88 7.60
C ASP A 35 -13.41 -10.90 8.19
N HIS A 36 -12.31 -10.65 7.47
CA HIS A 36 -11.27 -9.72 7.90
C HIS A 36 -11.74 -8.25 7.90
N CYS A 37 -11.11 -7.48 8.78
CA CYS A 37 -11.03 -6.03 8.73
C CYS A 37 -9.72 -5.63 8.04
N VAL A 38 -9.81 -4.96 6.90
CA VAL A 38 -8.68 -4.54 6.07
C VAL A 38 -8.51 -3.03 6.14
N LEU A 39 -7.29 -2.59 6.42
CA LEU A 39 -6.88 -1.18 6.39
C LEU A 39 -5.91 -0.94 5.23
N GLU A 40 -6.18 0.04 4.37
CA GLU A 40 -5.22 0.59 3.42
C GLU A 40 -4.71 1.93 3.91
N LEU A 41 -3.39 2.05 4.11
CA LEU A 41 -2.69 3.30 4.42
C LEU A 41 -2.18 3.95 3.15
N GLY A 42 -2.42 5.26 2.98
CA GLY A 42 -2.09 5.97 1.76
C GLY A 42 -2.91 5.49 0.56
N ALA A 43 -4.22 5.34 0.75
CA ALA A 43 -5.10 4.70 -0.21
C ALA A 43 -5.24 5.45 -1.57
N GLY A 44 -5.02 6.78 -1.59
CA GLY A 44 -5.14 7.57 -2.80
C GLY A 44 -6.47 7.36 -3.52
N TYR A 45 -6.45 6.79 -4.72
CA TYR A 45 -7.66 6.46 -5.48
C TYR A 45 -8.39 5.17 -5.03
N GLY A 46 -7.95 4.54 -3.96
CA GLY A 46 -8.58 3.32 -3.43
C GLY A 46 -8.45 2.10 -4.34
N HIS A 47 -7.46 2.07 -5.23
CA HIS A 47 -7.32 0.97 -6.20
C HIS A 47 -7.17 -0.41 -5.57
N PHE A 48 -6.56 -0.52 -4.40
CA PHE A 48 -6.48 -1.79 -3.68
C PHE A 48 -7.77 -2.05 -2.90
N ILE A 49 -8.18 -1.13 -2.03
CA ILE A 49 -9.28 -1.37 -1.08
C ILE A 49 -10.64 -1.56 -1.77
N ASN A 50 -10.88 -0.90 -2.92
CA ASN A 50 -12.09 -1.08 -3.71
C ASN A 50 -12.20 -2.49 -4.31
N ASN A 51 -11.07 -3.14 -4.58
CA ASN A 51 -11.03 -4.47 -5.19
C ASN A 51 -10.95 -5.63 -4.17
N VAL A 52 -10.77 -5.33 -2.89
CA VAL A 52 -10.70 -6.35 -1.81
C VAL A 52 -12.08 -6.80 -1.38
N SER A 53 -12.24 -8.12 -1.19
CA SER A 53 -13.42 -8.72 -0.56
C SER A 53 -13.13 -8.99 0.92
N ALA A 54 -13.69 -8.18 1.81
CA ALA A 54 -13.53 -8.28 3.26
C ALA A 54 -14.80 -7.79 3.98
N ALA A 55 -14.99 -8.17 5.24
CA ALA A 55 -16.16 -7.77 6.03
C ALA A 55 -16.14 -6.26 6.32
N ARG A 56 -14.96 -5.72 6.59
CA ARG A 56 -14.76 -4.29 6.86
C ARG A 56 -13.57 -3.79 6.05
N ARG A 57 -13.75 -2.67 5.36
CA ARG A 57 -12.73 -2.06 4.52
C ARG A 57 -12.55 -0.61 4.92
N ILE A 58 -11.33 -0.23 5.28
CA ILE A 58 -10.99 1.11 5.77
C ILE A 58 -9.87 1.67 4.88
N ALA A 59 -10.09 2.85 4.34
CA ALA A 59 -9.10 3.61 3.59
C ALA A 59 -8.66 4.84 4.40
N GLN A 60 -7.36 5.00 4.58
CA GLN A 60 -6.78 6.18 5.20
C GLN A 60 -5.88 6.88 4.18
N ASP A 61 -6.01 8.19 4.05
CA ASP A 61 -5.11 9.05 3.29
C ASP A 61 -5.18 10.49 3.83
N ARG A 62 -4.14 11.27 3.59
CA ARG A 62 -4.15 12.71 3.87
C ARG A 62 -4.94 13.53 2.84
N TRP A 63 -5.33 12.92 1.73
CA TRP A 63 -6.03 13.58 0.62
C TRP A 63 -7.49 13.84 0.96
N PRO A 64 -7.96 15.12 0.98
CA PRO A 64 -9.34 15.45 1.35
C PRO A 64 -10.40 14.85 0.41
N GLU A 65 -10.03 14.56 -0.84
CA GLU A 65 -10.92 14.01 -1.86
C GLU A 65 -11.06 12.47 -1.80
N LEU A 66 -10.38 11.82 -0.84
CA LEU A 66 -10.34 10.36 -0.70
C LEU A 66 -11.71 9.69 -0.87
N SER A 67 -12.72 10.19 -0.16
CA SER A 67 -14.07 9.58 -0.15
C SER A 67 -14.76 9.57 -1.52
N LYS A 68 -14.35 10.44 -2.44
CA LYS A 68 -14.93 10.50 -3.80
C LYS A 68 -14.48 9.34 -4.70
N HIS A 69 -13.43 8.64 -4.28
CA HIS A 69 -12.81 7.56 -5.04
C HIS A 69 -13.05 6.17 -4.46
N LEU A 70 -13.78 6.11 -3.34
CA LEU A 70 -14.05 4.87 -2.65
C LEU A 70 -15.41 4.29 -3.04
N ASP A 71 -15.45 2.97 -3.20
CA ASP A 71 -16.68 2.24 -3.43
C ASP A 71 -17.61 2.30 -2.20
N PRO A 72 -18.94 2.17 -2.39
CA PRO A 72 -19.87 2.07 -1.28
C PRO A 72 -19.46 0.99 -0.26
N GLY A 73 -19.51 1.34 1.02
CA GLY A 73 -19.14 0.44 2.12
C GLY A 73 -17.65 0.40 2.46
N VAL A 74 -16.80 1.21 1.81
CA VAL A 74 -15.44 1.49 2.29
C VAL A 74 -15.49 2.70 3.23
N GLU A 75 -14.99 2.51 4.46
CA GLU A 75 -14.86 3.59 5.43
C GLU A 75 -13.69 4.51 5.05
N SER A 76 -13.93 5.80 5.03
CA SER A 76 -12.92 6.82 4.69
C SER A 76 -12.42 7.53 5.93
N HIS A 77 -11.10 7.60 6.10
CA HIS A 77 -10.46 8.40 7.13
C HIS A 77 -9.41 9.32 6.52
N VAL A 78 -9.65 10.64 6.62
CA VAL A 78 -8.73 11.67 6.11
C VAL A 78 -7.88 12.19 7.25
N GLY A 79 -6.56 11.96 7.16
CA GLY A 79 -5.62 12.38 8.21
C GLY A 79 -4.18 11.98 7.90
N PRO A 80 -3.23 12.35 8.77
CA PRO A 80 -1.85 11.93 8.64
C PRO A 80 -1.73 10.42 8.90
N VAL A 81 -0.75 9.78 8.25
CA VAL A 81 -0.57 8.32 8.32
C VAL A 81 -0.21 7.82 9.72
N ASP A 82 0.42 8.67 10.52
CA ASP A 82 0.86 8.40 11.89
C ASP A 82 -0.20 8.75 12.95
N ASP A 83 -1.45 8.97 12.54
CA ASP A 83 -2.60 9.05 13.44
C ASP A 83 -3.58 7.91 13.15
N LEU A 84 -3.50 6.84 13.93
CA LEU A 84 -4.40 5.69 13.88
C LEU A 84 -5.37 5.64 15.07
N SER A 85 -5.63 6.79 15.68
CA SER A 85 -6.53 6.91 16.85
C SER A 85 -7.98 6.52 16.55
N PHE A 86 -8.38 6.59 15.29
CA PHE A 86 -9.72 6.19 14.82
C PHE A 86 -9.96 4.67 14.85
N LEU A 87 -8.91 3.87 15.01
CA LEU A 87 -9.02 2.42 15.12
C LEU A 87 -9.08 1.97 16.58
N ALA A 88 -9.95 1.03 16.89
CA ALA A 88 -9.90 0.32 18.17
C ALA A 88 -8.67 -0.61 18.21
N ASP A 89 -8.20 -0.92 19.42
CA ASP A 89 -7.14 -1.90 19.59
C ASP A 89 -7.65 -3.32 19.22
N ASN A 90 -6.75 -4.16 18.67
CA ASN A 90 -7.07 -5.52 18.21
C ASN A 90 -8.28 -5.56 17.25
N SER A 91 -8.37 -4.63 16.29
CA SER A 91 -9.52 -4.52 15.39
C SER A 91 -9.20 -4.79 13.92
N VAL A 92 -7.94 -4.82 13.53
CA VAL A 92 -7.50 -4.95 12.13
C VAL A 92 -6.83 -6.30 11.91
N ASP A 93 -7.21 -7.00 10.84
CA ASP A 93 -6.61 -8.30 10.48
C ASP A 93 -5.50 -8.14 9.44
N PHE A 94 -5.64 -7.19 8.52
CA PHE A 94 -4.69 -7.00 7.43
C PHE A 94 -4.49 -5.51 7.13
N VAL A 95 -3.24 -5.08 7.10
CA VAL A 95 -2.85 -3.72 6.70
C VAL A 95 -2.11 -3.77 5.38
N PHE A 96 -2.46 -2.87 4.48
CA PHE A 96 -1.78 -2.69 3.21
C PHE A 96 -1.27 -1.26 3.07
N ALA A 97 -0.05 -1.10 2.59
CA ALA A 97 0.51 0.19 2.22
C ALA A 97 1.29 0.07 0.92
N SER A 98 0.97 0.90 -0.06
CA SER A 98 1.64 0.88 -1.36
C SER A 98 2.15 2.26 -1.77
N ASN A 99 3.44 2.35 -2.09
CA ASN A 99 4.09 3.61 -2.49
C ASN A 99 3.78 4.75 -1.51
N LEU A 100 4.00 4.48 -0.23
CA LEU A 100 3.68 5.39 0.86
C LEU A 100 4.92 5.77 1.67
N PHE A 101 5.67 4.78 2.16
CA PHE A 101 6.71 5.02 3.16
C PHE A 101 7.97 5.66 2.60
N GLU A 102 8.17 5.65 1.29
CA GLU A 102 9.20 6.46 0.63
C GLU A 102 8.93 7.96 0.69
N HIS A 103 7.68 8.36 0.95
CA HIS A 103 7.23 9.75 1.10
C HIS A 103 7.16 10.21 2.56
N VAL A 104 7.42 9.31 3.51
CA VAL A 104 7.24 9.53 4.94
C VAL A 104 8.59 9.53 5.63
N PRO A 105 8.85 10.47 6.56
CA PRO A 105 10.05 10.40 7.41
C PRO A 105 10.13 9.08 8.19
N GLN A 106 11.33 8.60 8.41
CA GLN A 106 11.57 7.29 9.04
C GLN A 106 10.95 7.21 10.44
N GLU A 107 10.99 8.31 11.18
CA GLU A 107 10.41 8.43 12.53
C GLU A 107 8.88 8.31 12.50
N ALA A 108 8.23 8.88 11.49
CA ALA A 108 6.80 8.76 11.31
C ALA A 108 6.41 7.33 10.91
N PHE A 109 7.20 6.65 10.08
CA PHE A 109 6.98 5.24 9.80
C PHE A 109 7.15 4.36 11.05
N ALA A 110 8.17 4.61 11.89
CA ALA A 110 8.32 3.91 13.17
C ALA A 110 7.10 4.12 14.09
N SER A 111 6.58 5.36 14.16
CA SER A 111 5.35 5.67 14.90
C SER A 111 4.13 4.91 14.38
N VAL A 112 3.98 4.80 13.06
CA VAL A 112 2.92 3.97 12.44
C VAL A 112 3.05 2.52 12.89
N LEU A 113 4.25 1.94 12.81
CA LEU A 113 4.50 0.56 13.22
C LEU A 113 4.18 0.34 14.70
N GLU A 114 4.58 1.26 15.58
CA GLU A 114 4.25 1.16 17.00
C GLU A 114 2.74 1.16 17.25
N GLN A 115 2.00 2.05 16.60
CA GLN A 115 0.55 2.10 16.71
C GLN A 115 -0.10 0.83 16.16
N LEU A 116 0.33 0.35 14.99
CA LEU A 116 -0.22 -0.85 14.36
C LEU A 116 -0.06 -2.11 15.22
N ARG A 117 0.99 -2.20 16.04
CA ARG A 117 1.14 -3.31 17.00
C ARG A 117 -0.03 -3.44 17.98
N ARG A 118 -0.67 -2.32 18.32
CA ARG A 118 -1.87 -2.31 19.19
C ARG A 118 -3.15 -2.51 18.39
N LYS A 119 -3.20 -2.02 17.14
CA LYS A 119 -4.40 -2.06 16.30
C LYS A 119 -4.62 -3.40 15.62
N LEU A 120 -3.53 -4.09 15.30
CA LEU A 120 -3.60 -5.43 14.73
C LEU A 120 -4.13 -6.44 15.75
N LYS A 121 -4.97 -7.33 15.28
CA LYS A 121 -5.35 -8.54 16.02
C LYS A 121 -4.17 -9.49 16.17
N PRO A 122 -4.17 -10.40 17.15
CA PRO A 122 -3.20 -11.49 17.19
C PRO A 122 -3.19 -12.25 15.85
N GLY A 123 -2.00 -12.39 15.24
CA GLY A 123 -1.84 -12.96 13.90
C GLY A 123 -2.16 -12.04 12.73
N GLY A 124 -2.57 -10.80 12.98
CA GLY A 124 -2.75 -9.79 11.95
C GLY A 124 -1.43 -9.43 11.27
N THR A 125 -1.50 -9.06 9.98
CA THR A 125 -0.32 -8.86 9.13
C THR A 125 -0.30 -7.50 8.45
N ILE A 126 0.92 -7.07 8.07
CA ILE A 126 1.16 -5.86 7.28
C ILE A 126 1.83 -6.28 5.97
N THR A 127 1.32 -5.78 4.86
CA THR A 127 1.97 -5.88 3.55
C THR A 127 2.40 -4.49 3.07
N VAL A 128 3.69 -4.32 2.84
CA VAL A 128 4.27 -3.10 2.28
C VAL A 128 4.74 -3.35 0.86
N LEU A 129 4.27 -2.55 -0.08
CA LEU A 129 4.69 -2.55 -1.48
C LEU A 129 5.27 -1.17 -1.82
N GLN A 130 6.56 -1.11 -2.14
CA GLN A 130 7.21 0.17 -2.42
C GLN A 130 8.36 0.03 -3.42
N PRO A 131 8.84 1.12 -4.03
CA PRO A 131 9.98 1.11 -4.91
C PRO A 131 11.22 0.57 -4.17
N ASN A 132 11.83 -0.46 -4.73
CA ASN A 132 13.08 -0.99 -4.22
C ASN A 132 14.25 -0.19 -4.81
N PHE A 133 14.87 0.67 -4.02
CA PHE A 133 15.98 1.52 -4.46
C PHE A 133 17.12 0.73 -5.13
N TYR A 134 17.37 -0.49 -4.69
CA TYR A 134 18.41 -1.34 -5.28
C TYR A 134 18.23 -1.54 -6.80
N TYR A 135 16.98 -1.57 -7.29
CA TYR A 135 16.66 -1.73 -8.70
C TYR A 135 16.16 -0.44 -9.37
N ALA A 136 15.63 0.51 -8.60
CA ALA A 136 15.00 1.71 -9.09
C ALA A 136 15.86 2.99 -8.92
N TYR A 137 17.13 2.86 -8.55
CA TYR A 137 17.99 3.98 -8.16
C TYR A 137 18.10 5.08 -9.22
N ARG A 138 17.98 4.73 -10.51
CA ARG A 138 18.10 5.70 -11.61
C ARG A 138 16.92 6.68 -11.67
N ASP A 139 15.71 6.16 -11.41
CA ASP A 139 14.45 6.89 -11.59
C ASP A 139 13.77 7.19 -10.24
N TYR A 140 14.43 6.85 -9.13
CA TYR A 140 13.82 6.94 -7.79
C TYR A 140 13.44 8.37 -7.44
N PHE A 141 14.33 9.33 -7.72
CA PHE A 141 14.12 10.74 -7.46
C PHE A 141 13.48 11.52 -8.62
N ASP A 142 12.99 10.83 -9.67
CA ASP A 142 12.04 11.43 -10.63
C ASP A 142 10.74 11.85 -9.92
N ASP A 143 10.46 11.24 -8.78
CA ASP A 143 9.48 11.75 -7.83
C ASP A 143 10.19 12.55 -6.74
N TYR A 144 10.07 13.88 -6.81
CA TYR A 144 10.71 14.81 -5.88
C TYR A 144 10.19 14.69 -4.43
N THR A 145 9.11 13.95 -4.22
CA THR A 145 8.51 13.73 -2.90
C THR A 145 9.05 12.48 -2.19
N HIS A 146 9.90 11.70 -2.85
CA HIS A 146 10.63 10.62 -2.19
C HIS A 146 11.67 11.22 -1.23
N THR A 147 11.45 11.06 0.04
CA THR A 147 12.32 11.60 1.12
C THR A 147 13.12 10.50 1.81
N THR A 148 12.61 9.26 1.79
CA THR A 148 13.24 8.13 2.47
C THR A 148 13.56 7.03 1.45
N VAL A 149 14.74 6.45 1.57
CA VAL A 149 15.23 5.43 0.63
C VAL A 149 15.24 4.07 1.31
N TYR A 150 14.52 3.10 0.73
CA TYR A 150 14.56 1.72 1.17
C TYR A 150 14.97 0.77 0.04
N SER A 151 15.90 -0.13 0.34
CA SER A 151 16.09 -1.36 -0.43
C SER A 151 15.26 -2.49 0.19
N HIS A 152 15.16 -3.63 -0.50
CA HIS A 152 14.54 -4.82 0.07
C HIS A 152 15.25 -5.33 1.34
N VAL A 153 16.55 -5.04 1.50
CA VAL A 153 17.31 -5.38 2.71
C VAL A 153 16.97 -4.40 3.82
N SER A 154 17.15 -3.09 3.57
CA SER A 154 16.99 -2.08 4.62
C SER A 154 15.54 -1.94 5.12
N ILE A 155 14.52 -2.25 4.29
CA ILE A 155 13.14 -2.26 4.77
C ILE A 155 12.87 -3.45 5.70
N CYS A 156 13.44 -4.63 5.38
CA CYS A 156 13.33 -5.80 6.26
C CYS A 156 14.02 -5.53 7.60
N ASP A 157 15.26 -5.04 7.58
CA ASP A 157 16.00 -4.67 8.79
C ASP A 157 15.23 -3.63 9.64
N PHE A 158 14.60 -2.64 8.96
CA PHE A 158 13.82 -1.62 9.65
C PHE A 158 12.57 -2.19 10.32
N LEU A 159 11.85 -3.10 9.64
CA LEU A 159 10.68 -3.78 10.22
C LEU A 159 11.08 -4.64 11.42
N GLU A 160 12.16 -5.41 11.33
CA GLU A 160 12.67 -6.24 12.42
C GLU A 160 13.14 -5.39 13.60
N ALA A 161 13.82 -4.27 13.36
CA ALA A 161 14.23 -3.32 14.39
C ALA A 161 13.02 -2.69 15.12
N ASN A 162 11.85 -2.62 14.47
CA ASN A 162 10.59 -2.18 15.04
C ASN A 162 9.71 -3.33 15.55
N SER A 163 10.31 -4.50 15.83
CA SER A 163 9.67 -5.67 16.44
C SER A 163 8.59 -6.35 15.57
N TYR A 164 8.78 -6.35 14.25
CA TYR A 164 7.99 -7.12 13.31
C TYR A 164 8.80 -8.30 12.79
N GLU A 165 8.15 -9.45 12.61
CA GLU A 165 8.71 -10.60 11.91
C GLU A 165 8.46 -10.47 10.40
N VAL A 166 9.51 -10.58 9.58
CA VAL A 166 9.39 -10.53 8.12
C VAL A 166 9.07 -11.91 7.58
N LEU A 167 7.80 -12.18 7.31
CA LEU A 167 7.34 -13.47 6.79
C LEU A 167 7.76 -13.72 5.35
N THR A 168 7.80 -12.66 4.53
CA THR A 168 8.12 -12.76 3.11
C THR A 168 8.73 -11.46 2.60
N CYS A 169 9.82 -11.56 1.85
CA CYS A 169 10.40 -10.45 1.11
C CYS A 169 10.50 -10.82 -0.38
N LYS A 170 9.89 -10.01 -1.25
CA LYS A 170 9.93 -10.17 -2.71
C LYS A 170 10.59 -8.95 -3.35
N PRO A 171 11.89 -8.97 -3.62
CA PRO A 171 12.63 -7.81 -4.11
C PRO A 171 12.15 -7.25 -5.46
N ARG A 172 11.47 -8.08 -6.28
CA ARG A 172 10.94 -7.75 -7.61
C ARG A 172 9.52 -8.27 -7.74
N PHE A 173 8.57 -7.59 -7.10
CA PHE A 173 7.17 -8.05 -7.12
C PHE A 173 6.38 -7.55 -8.34
N LEU A 174 6.58 -6.29 -8.77
CA LEU A 174 5.85 -5.74 -9.91
C LEU A 174 6.64 -5.94 -11.22
N PRO A 175 6.06 -6.66 -12.20
CA PRO A 175 6.76 -6.97 -13.44
C PRO A 175 6.83 -5.80 -14.42
N LEU A 176 5.90 -4.85 -14.28
CA LEU A 176 5.67 -3.78 -15.22
C LEU A 176 5.64 -2.43 -14.49
N THR A 177 6.50 -1.53 -14.88
CA THR A 177 6.26 -0.12 -14.61
C THR A 177 5.17 0.36 -15.57
N LEU A 178 4.21 1.14 -15.10
CA LEU A 178 3.24 1.80 -15.97
C LEU A 178 3.90 2.77 -16.97
N LYS A 179 5.18 3.07 -16.79
CA LYS A 179 6.06 3.78 -17.75
C LYS A 179 6.39 2.92 -18.97
N SER A 180 6.19 1.59 -18.92
CA SER A 180 6.46 0.72 -20.07
C SER A 180 5.40 0.91 -21.16
N ARG A 181 5.80 0.76 -22.43
CA ARG A 181 4.90 0.78 -23.59
C ARG A 181 4.10 -0.53 -23.77
N LEU A 182 4.37 -1.53 -22.91
CA LEU A 182 3.66 -2.80 -22.95
C LEU A 182 2.21 -2.62 -22.50
N LYS A 183 1.29 -3.26 -23.22
CA LYS A 183 -0.13 -3.27 -22.82
C LYS A 183 -0.27 -4.00 -21.49
N VAL A 184 -0.92 -3.37 -20.54
CA VAL A 184 -1.33 -4.03 -19.29
C VAL A 184 -2.39 -5.06 -19.64
N SER A 185 -2.06 -6.34 -19.48
CA SER A 185 -2.95 -7.46 -19.78
C SER A 185 -3.12 -8.33 -18.52
N PRO A 186 -4.35 -8.62 -18.07
CA PRO A 186 -4.59 -9.51 -16.96
C PRO A 186 -3.90 -10.87 -17.10
N LEU A 187 -3.87 -11.41 -18.32
CA LEU A 187 -3.21 -12.68 -18.59
C LEU A 187 -1.70 -12.61 -18.33
N LEU A 188 -1.03 -11.57 -18.80
CA LEU A 188 0.42 -11.39 -18.60
C LEU A 188 0.75 -11.18 -17.12
N ILE A 189 -0.08 -10.40 -16.40
CA ILE A 189 0.09 -10.21 -14.95
C ILE A 189 -0.05 -11.54 -14.22
N ARG A 190 -1.08 -12.34 -14.54
CA ARG A 190 -1.28 -13.66 -13.95
C ARG A 190 -0.11 -14.61 -14.21
N MET A 191 0.37 -14.68 -15.45
CA MET A 191 1.53 -15.52 -15.78
C MET A 191 2.76 -15.12 -14.96
N TYR A 192 2.97 -13.83 -14.79
CA TYR A 192 4.08 -13.34 -13.96
C TYR A 192 3.91 -13.70 -12.47
N LEU A 193 2.70 -13.59 -11.93
CA LEU A 193 2.44 -13.92 -10.51
C LEU A 193 2.62 -15.42 -10.21
N MET A 194 2.58 -16.28 -11.25
CA MET A 194 2.76 -17.74 -11.12
C MET A 194 4.22 -18.18 -11.34
N SER A 195 5.10 -17.28 -11.85
CA SER A 195 6.53 -17.55 -12.07
C SER A 195 7.38 -17.24 -10.85
#